data_f90d2eb1180c986beb479c35458c44ed
#
_entry.id   f90d2eb1180c986beb479c35458c44ed
#
_cell.length_a   1.000
_cell.length_b   1.000
_cell.length_c   1.000
_cell.angle_alpha   90.00
_cell.angle_beta   90.00
_cell.angle_gamma   90.00
#
_symmetry.space_group_name_H-M   'P 1'
#
loop_
_entity.id
_entity.type
_entity.pdbx_description
1 polymer ?
#
loop_
_entity_poly.entity_id
_entity_poly.type
_entity_poly.pdbx_seq_one_letter_code
_entity_poly.pdbx_strand_id
1 'polypeptide(L)'
;MHEKMFQQQVIARIERMLPGCYILKNDSTYMQGVPDILVLYGPKWAMLEIKRSEKDVMPSKLRPNQALHTSRLSDMGFAEFIYPGNAEEILHALQRALRP
;
A
#
# COMPACT_ATOMS: atom_id res chain seq x y z
N MET A 1 -7.96 13.52 -8.72
CA MET A 1 -6.53 13.44 -8.34
C MET A 1 -5.87 12.31 -9.11
N HIS A 2 -4.69 12.55 -9.63
CA HIS A 2 -3.93 11.51 -10.30
C HIS A 2 -3.42 10.48 -9.30
N GLU A 3 -3.37 9.22 -9.72
CA GLU A 3 -2.85 8.14 -8.89
C GLU A 3 -1.42 8.42 -8.41
N LYS A 4 -0.56 8.94 -9.30
CA LYS A 4 0.82 9.27 -8.95
C LYS A 4 0.89 10.36 -7.88
N MET A 5 0.06 11.38 -7.97
CA MET A 5 0.00 12.45 -6.97
C MET A 5 -0.47 11.90 -5.63
N PHE A 6 -1.49 11.04 -5.65
CA PHE A 6 -1.99 10.42 -4.44
C PHE A 6 -0.90 9.53 -3.80
N GLN A 7 -0.17 8.77 -4.61
CA GLN A 7 0.94 7.96 -4.10
C GLN A 7 1.98 8.83 -3.38
N GLN A 8 2.33 9.99 -3.97
CA GLN A 8 3.28 10.90 -3.33
C GLN A 8 2.76 11.41 -1.99
N GLN A 9 1.47 11.71 -1.89
CA GLN A 9 0.85 12.15 -0.64
C GLN A 9 0.88 11.04 0.42
N VAL A 10 0.58 9.82 0.01
CA VAL A 10 0.61 8.66 0.91
C VAL A 10 2.02 8.45 1.46
N ILE A 11 3.02 8.47 0.58
CA ILE A 11 4.41 8.29 0.99
C ILE A 11 4.83 9.38 1.98
N ALA A 12 4.50 10.64 1.70
CA ALA A 12 4.84 11.74 2.59
C ALA A 12 4.19 11.59 3.96
N ARG A 13 2.92 11.14 3.99
CA ARG A 13 2.21 10.89 5.24
C ARG A 13 2.88 9.78 6.06
N ILE A 14 3.25 8.68 5.41
CA ILE A 14 3.90 7.56 6.10
C ILE A 14 5.24 7.99 6.68
N GLU A 15 6.02 8.75 5.92
CA GLU A 15 7.31 9.24 6.40
C GLU A 15 7.18 10.11 7.65
N ARG A 16 6.12 10.92 7.73
CA ARG A 16 5.86 11.73 8.92
C ARG A 16 5.37 10.88 10.10
N MET A 17 4.56 9.86 9.81
CA MET A 17 3.99 9.00 10.85
C MET A 17 5.00 8.03 11.46
N LEU A 18 5.97 7.59 10.65
CA LEU A 18 6.94 6.57 11.03
C LEU A 18 8.35 7.07 10.72
N PRO A 19 8.87 8.01 11.52
CA PRO A 19 10.23 8.53 11.30
C PRO A 19 11.26 7.40 11.30
N GLY A 20 12.10 7.39 10.27
CA GLY A 20 13.11 6.34 10.11
C GLY A 20 12.67 5.16 9.28
N CYS A 21 11.42 5.15 8.79
CA CYS A 21 10.98 4.08 7.89
C CYS A 21 11.67 4.19 6.53
N TYR A 22 11.72 3.05 5.82
CA TYR A 22 12.14 3.02 4.43
C TYR A 22 10.93 2.71 3.58
N ILE A 23 10.77 3.45 2.48
CA ILE A 23 9.69 3.21 1.53
C ILE A 23 10.32 2.91 0.17
N LEU A 24 10.03 1.73 -0.35
CA LEU A 24 10.54 1.26 -1.64
C LEU A 24 9.38 1.05 -2.59
N LYS A 25 9.63 1.30 -3.87
CA LYS A 25 8.64 1.02 -4.91
C LYS A 25 8.94 -0.36 -5.49
N ASN A 26 7.91 -1.21 -5.53
CA ASN A 26 8.07 -2.55 -6.06
C ASN A 26 8.03 -2.55 -7.58
N ASP A 27 8.77 -3.49 -8.16
CA ASP A 27 8.88 -3.61 -9.61
C ASP A 27 7.82 -4.58 -10.15
N SER A 28 6.77 -4.04 -10.77
CA SER A 28 5.69 -4.84 -11.33
C SER A 28 6.11 -5.60 -12.60
N THR A 29 7.27 -5.24 -13.20
CA THR A 29 7.78 -6.01 -14.34
C THR A 29 8.46 -7.30 -13.89
N TYR A 30 8.95 -7.31 -12.64
CA TYR A 30 9.50 -8.54 -12.05
C TYR A 30 8.37 -9.46 -11.58
N MET A 31 7.38 -8.90 -10.88
CA MET A 31 6.25 -9.69 -10.36
C MET A 31 4.94 -8.94 -10.62
N GLN A 32 4.21 -9.39 -11.63
CA GLN A 32 2.96 -8.74 -12.01
C GLN A 32 1.94 -8.82 -10.88
N GLY A 33 1.33 -7.67 -10.56
CA GLY A 33 0.29 -7.60 -9.54
C GLY A 33 0.78 -7.40 -8.12
N VAL A 34 2.11 -7.29 -7.91
CA VAL A 34 2.65 -6.96 -6.58
C VAL A 34 2.20 -5.54 -6.20
N PRO A 35 1.88 -5.27 -4.92
CA PRO A 35 1.52 -3.91 -4.49
C PRO A 35 2.61 -2.89 -4.81
N ASP A 36 2.21 -1.64 -5.00
CA ASP A 36 3.09 -0.56 -5.49
C ASP A 36 4.26 -0.23 -4.57
N ILE A 37 4.02 -0.19 -3.26
CA ILE A 37 5.06 0.24 -2.32
C ILE A 37 5.23 -0.75 -1.18
N LEU A 38 6.48 -0.79 -0.68
CA LEU A 38 6.86 -1.56 0.48
C LEU A 38 7.36 -0.59 1.55
N VAL A 39 6.81 -0.69 2.74
CA VAL A 39 7.22 0.12 3.90
C VAL A 39 7.94 -0.78 4.88
N LEU A 40 9.16 -0.40 5.24
CA LEU A 40 9.96 -1.11 6.24
C LEU A 40 10.11 -0.23 7.47
N TYR A 41 9.80 -0.76 8.65
CA TYR A 41 9.94 -0.03 9.90
C TYR A 41 10.43 -0.97 11.00
N GLY A 42 11.72 -0.89 11.31
CA GLY A 42 12.36 -1.88 12.18
C GLY A 42 12.24 -3.26 11.56
N PRO A 43 11.84 -4.28 12.31
CA PRO A 43 11.70 -5.65 11.78
C PRO A 43 10.36 -5.90 11.09
N LYS A 44 9.50 -4.88 10.98
CA LYS A 44 8.16 -5.04 10.43
C LYS A 44 8.06 -4.43 9.04
N TRP A 45 7.06 -4.87 8.29
CA TRP A 45 6.84 -4.40 6.93
C TRP A 45 5.35 -4.29 6.61
N ALA A 46 5.05 -3.47 5.61
CA ALA A 46 3.70 -3.34 5.07
C ALA A 46 3.80 -3.08 3.57
N MET A 47 2.79 -3.47 2.83
CA MET A 47 2.68 -3.15 1.41
C MET A 47 1.34 -2.50 1.11
N LEU A 48 1.35 -1.54 0.19
CA LEU A 48 0.15 -0.82 -0.21
C LEU A 48 0.05 -0.79 -1.73
N GLU A 49 -1.15 -1.10 -2.22
CA GLU A 49 -1.50 -0.94 -3.62
C GLU A 49 -2.26 0.37 -3.77
N ILE A 50 -1.71 1.30 -4.55
CA ILE A 50 -2.25 2.65 -4.72
C ILE A 50 -3.34 2.66 -5.79
N LYS A 51 -4.50 3.20 -5.48
CA LYS A 51 -5.62 3.33 -6.41
C LYS A 51 -6.18 4.74 -6.37
N ARG A 52 -6.76 5.20 -7.50
CA ARG A 52 -7.34 6.55 -7.58
C ARG A 52 -8.65 6.66 -6.83
N SER A 53 -9.42 5.58 -6.78
CA SER A 53 -10.76 5.61 -6.22
C SER A 53 -11.21 4.22 -5.80
N GLU A 54 -12.31 4.18 -5.04
CA GLU A 54 -12.95 2.93 -4.65
C GLU A 54 -13.32 2.06 -5.84
N LYS A 55 -13.73 2.68 -6.95
CA LYS A 55 -14.12 1.95 -8.16
C LYS A 55 -12.98 1.10 -8.70
N ASP A 56 -11.74 1.56 -8.54
CA ASP A 56 -10.58 0.88 -9.09
C ASP A 56 -10.17 -0.36 -8.30
N VAL A 57 -10.76 -0.61 -7.13
CA VAL A 57 -10.50 -1.85 -6.37
C VAL A 57 -11.57 -2.92 -6.62
N MET A 58 -12.57 -2.62 -7.43
CA MET A 58 -13.56 -3.63 -7.81
C MET A 58 -12.89 -4.72 -8.65
N PRO A 59 -13.30 -6.00 -8.49
CA PRO A 59 -12.64 -7.10 -9.20
C PRO A 59 -12.52 -6.90 -10.71
N SER A 60 -13.50 -6.29 -11.34
CA SER A 60 -13.49 -6.05 -12.79
C SER A 60 -12.45 -5.02 -13.23
N LYS A 61 -11.88 -4.25 -12.29
CA LYS A 61 -10.90 -3.19 -12.58
C LYS A 61 -9.49 -3.56 -12.20
N LEU A 62 -9.30 -4.64 -11.46
CA LEU A 62 -7.97 -5.05 -11.01
C LEU A 62 -7.22 -5.73 -12.15
N ARG A 63 -5.92 -5.43 -12.22
CA ARG A 63 -5.02 -6.12 -13.13
C ARG A 63 -4.80 -7.55 -12.63
N PRO A 64 -4.36 -8.46 -13.52
CA PRO A 64 -4.10 -9.84 -13.10
C PRO A 64 -3.20 -9.90 -11.87
N ASN A 65 -3.56 -10.77 -10.94
CA ASN A 65 -2.81 -11.09 -9.73
C ASN A 65 -2.78 -9.99 -8.65
N GLN A 66 -3.38 -8.81 -8.87
CA GLN A 66 -3.39 -7.78 -7.82
C GLN A 66 -4.14 -8.23 -6.58
N ALA A 67 -5.34 -8.78 -6.75
CA ALA A 67 -6.12 -9.27 -5.62
C ALA A 67 -5.42 -10.46 -4.95
N LEU A 68 -4.86 -11.36 -5.73
CA LEU A 68 -4.19 -12.56 -5.22
C LEU A 68 -2.97 -12.19 -4.36
N HIS A 69 -2.08 -11.34 -4.87
CA HIS A 69 -0.88 -10.96 -4.13
C HIS A 69 -1.21 -10.16 -2.88
N THR A 70 -2.16 -9.22 -2.97
CA THR A 70 -2.55 -8.44 -1.80
C THR A 70 -3.13 -9.35 -0.72
N SER A 71 -3.97 -10.31 -1.10
CA SER A 71 -4.54 -11.25 -0.15
C SER A 71 -3.48 -12.12 0.53
N ARG A 72 -2.55 -12.69 -0.26
CA ARG A 72 -1.48 -13.53 0.29
C ARG A 72 -0.55 -12.76 1.20
N LEU A 73 -0.20 -11.53 0.81
CA LEU A 73 0.67 -10.68 1.62
C LEU A 73 -0.03 -10.22 2.89
N SER A 74 -1.35 -10.01 2.83
CA SER A 74 -2.14 -9.66 4.01
C SER A 74 -2.12 -10.78 5.05
N ASP A 75 -2.03 -12.04 4.61
CA ASP A 75 -1.91 -13.18 5.52
C ASP A 75 -0.54 -13.24 6.20
N MET A 76 0.50 -12.69 5.57
CA MET A 76 1.86 -12.69 6.11
C MET A 76 2.19 -11.47 6.95
N GLY A 77 1.51 -10.37 6.74
CA GLY A 77 1.78 -9.10 7.41
C GLY A 77 0.68 -8.12 7.10
N PHE A 78 1.05 -6.88 6.76
CA PHE A 78 0.07 -5.85 6.41
C PHE A 78 0.12 -5.59 4.91
N ALA A 79 -0.98 -5.79 4.21
CA ALA A 79 -1.09 -5.47 2.79
C ALA A 79 -2.52 -5.06 2.47
N GLU A 80 -2.69 -3.90 1.83
CA GLU A 80 -4.02 -3.34 1.57
C GLU A 80 -4.02 -2.49 0.29
N PHE A 81 -5.21 -2.33 -0.29
CA PHE A 81 -5.46 -1.30 -1.28
C PHE A 81 -5.71 0.02 -0.55
N ILE A 82 -5.15 1.11 -1.07
CA ILE A 82 -5.38 2.44 -0.50
C ILE A 82 -5.79 3.41 -1.60
N TYR A 83 -6.86 4.16 -1.35
CA TYR A 83 -7.37 5.20 -2.24
C TYR A 83 -7.83 6.37 -1.36
N PRO A 84 -8.10 7.56 -1.95
CA PRO A 84 -8.43 8.73 -1.11
C PRO A 84 -9.56 8.48 -0.11
N GLY A 85 -10.57 7.71 -0.49
CA GLY A 85 -11.73 7.46 0.36
C GLY A 85 -11.45 6.62 1.60
N ASN A 86 -10.42 5.77 1.59
CA ASN A 86 -10.08 4.95 2.75
C ASN A 86 -8.71 5.27 3.35
N ALA A 87 -8.06 6.34 2.87
CA ALA A 87 -6.68 6.63 3.24
C ALA A 87 -6.48 6.79 4.75
N GLU A 88 -7.35 7.53 5.43
CA GLU A 88 -7.20 7.75 6.88
C GLU A 88 -7.29 6.44 7.65
N GLU A 89 -8.27 5.61 7.30
CA GLU A 89 -8.46 4.32 7.95
C GLU A 89 -7.25 3.41 7.73
N ILE A 90 -6.79 3.31 6.48
CA ILE A 90 -5.67 2.42 6.14
C ILE A 90 -4.37 2.91 6.77
N LEU A 91 -4.11 4.22 6.75
CA LEU A 91 -2.88 4.77 7.35
C LEU A 91 -2.85 4.58 8.85
N HIS A 92 -3.99 4.74 9.54
CA HIS A 92 -4.06 4.45 10.97
C HIS A 92 -3.81 2.97 11.25
N ALA A 93 -4.40 2.08 10.44
CA ALA A 93 -4.19 0.64 10.60
C ALA A 93 -2.73 0.26 10.35
N LEU A 94 -2.10 0.85 9.33
CA LEU A 94 -0.69 0.63 9.02
C LEU A 94 0.19 1.08 10.18
N GLN A 95 -0.08 2.25 10.74
CA GLN A 95 0.69 2.76 11.87
C GLN A 95 0.59 1.82 13.08
N ARG A 96 -0.61 1.33 13.38
CA ARG A 96 -0.79 0.37 14.47
C ARG A 96 -0.06 -0.94 14.19
N ALA A 97 -0.06 -1.39 12.95
CA ALA A 97 0.59 -2.64 12.57
C ALA A 97 2.13 -2.55 12.67
N LEU A 98 2.72 -1.41 12.32
CA LEU A 98 4.17 -1.26 12.24
C LEU A 98 4.81 -0.73 13.51
N ARG A 99 4.08 0.00 14.34
CA ARG A 99 4.62 0.43 15.63
C ARG A 99 4.64 -0.72 16.63
N PRO A 100 5.66 -0.73 17.51
CA PRO A 100 5.72 -1.75 18.58
C PRO A 100 4.56 -1.63 19.55
#